data_ade9442f33dd9b2ea79f456c4b1a3b7a
#
_entry.id   ade9442f33dd9b2ea79f456c4b1a3b7a
#
_cell.length_a   1.000
_cell.length_b   1.000
_cell.length_c   1.000
_cell.angle_alpha   90.00
_cell.angle_beta   90.00
_cell.angle_gamma   90.00
#
_symmetry.space_group_name_H-M   'P 1'
#
loop_
_entity.id
_entity.type
_entity.pdbx_description
1 polymer ?
#
loop_
_entity_poly.entity_id
_entity_poly.type
_entity_poly.pdbx_seq_one_letter_code
_entity_poly.pdbx_strand_id
1 'polypeptide(L)'
;MCSSDLIVGGFVILAIEKHFTTDKVADVDSIGWKLALQIGFCQVLAMIPGVSRSGATIMGARVLGLNRAAATEFSFFLAIPTMLAATVYDGWKNHDALSSDNWLLIGVGFAMAFVAAALVVSKLVAFVSRNGFGVFAWYRIAFGSLMLALLLLG
;
A
#
# COMPACT_ATOMS: atom_id res chain seq x y z
N MET A 1 1.74 4.74 -15.01
CA MET A 1 0.62 5.14 -14.14
C MET A 1 -0.11 6.27 -14.82
N CYS A 2 -1.40 6.14 -15.07
CA CYS A 2 -2.16 7.22 -15.69
C CYS A 2 -2.40 8.33 -14.66
N SER A 3 -2.22 9.59 -15.02
CA SER A 3 -2.42 10.74 -14.12
C SER A 3 -3.86 10.77 -13.57
N SER A 4 -4.82 10.31 -14.36
CA SER A 4 -6.22 10.14 -13.96
C SER A 4 -6.41 9.17 -12.80
N ASP A 5 -5.64 8.09 -12.73
CA ASP A 5 -5.76 7.09 -11.65
C ASP A 5 -5.33 7.65 -10.28
N LEU A 6 -4.36 8.58 -10.30
CA LEU A 6 -3.94 9.30 -9.09
C LEU A 6 -5.07 10.19 -8.57
N ILE A 7 -5.72 10.93 -9.46
CA ILE A 7 -6.80 11.85 -9.12
C ILE A 7 -8.01 11.06 -8.59
N VAL A 8 -8.46 10.05 -9.36
CA VAL A 8 -9.59 9.20 -8.96
C VAL A 8 -9.32 8.51 -7.62
N GLY A 9 -8.13 7.92 -7.46
CA GLY A 9 -7.73 7.28 -6.20
C GLY A 9 -7.70 8.26 -5.02
N GLY A 10 -7.31 9.52 -5.24
CA GLY A 10 -7.37 10.57 -4.22
C GLY A 10 -8.80 10.87 -3.78
N PHE A 11 -9.74 11.02 -4.70
CA PHE A 11 -11.15 11.23 -4.37
C PHE A 11 -11.77 10.01 -3.66
N VAL A 12 -11.44 8.79 -4.07
CA VAL A 12 -11.89 7.56 -3.40
C VAL A 12 -11.44 7.54 -1.94
N ILE A 13 -10.18 7.89 -1.66
CA ILE A 13 -9.66 7.97 -0.29
C ILE A 13 -10.45 8.99 0.53
N LEU A 14 -10.69 10.20 0.00
CA LEU A 14 -11.46 11.23 0.69
C LEU A 14 -12.91 10.79 0.97
N ALA A 15 -13.55 10.13 0.00
CA ALA A 15 -14.91 9.62 0.15
C ALA A 15 -15.00 8.56 1.26
N ILE A 16 -14.07 7.59 1.26
CA ILE A 16 -14.04 6.53 2.25
C ILE A 16 -13.74 7.11 3.64
N GLU A 17 -12.78 8.01 3.76
CA GLU A 17 -12.43 8.63 5.03
C GLU A 17 -13.58 9.44 5.64
N LYS A 18 -14.40 10.07 4.79
CA LYS A 18 -15.56 10.84 5.22
C LYS A 18 -16.75 9.98 5.63
N HIS A 19 -16.99 8.87 4.91
CA HIS A 19 -18.22 8.07 5.10
C HIS A 19 -18.02 6.89 6.06
N PHE A 20 -16.80 6.34 6.16
CA PHE A 20 -16.49 5.16 6.96
C PHE A 20 -15.65 5.54 8.18
N THR A 21 -16.31 6.17 9.15
CA THR A 21 -15.69 6.62 10.42
C THR A 21 -15.82 5.62 11.56
N THR A 22 -16.57 4.52 11.35
CA THR A 22 -16.86 3.51 12.39
C THR A 22 -15.64 2.60 12.59
N ASP A 23 -14.97 2.75 13.71
CA ASP A 23 -13.82 1.93 14.13
C ASP A 23 -14.32 0.76 14.99
N LYS A 24 -14.75 -0.34 14.34
CA LYS A 24 -15.21 -1.57 15.00
C LYS A 24 -14.07 -2.45 15.49
N VAL A 25 -12.96 -2.45 14.76
CA VAL A 25 -11.76 -3.25 15.02
C VAL A 25 -10.59 -2.31 15.21
N ALA A 26 -10.12 -2.22 16.45
CA ALA A 26 -9.05 -1.29 16.83
C ALA A 26 -7.65 -1.90 16.74
N ASP A 27 -7.56 -3.23 16.79
CA ASP A 27 -6.29 -3.94 16.91
C ASP A 27 -6.16 -5.04 15.84
N VAL A 28 -4.98 -5.16 15.27
CA VAL A 28 -4.68 -6.16 14.24
C VAL A 28 -4.85 -7.59 14.77
N ASP A 29 -4.51 -7.82 16.04
CA ASP A 29 -4.61 -9.13 16.66
C ASP A 29 -6.07 -9.62 16.85
N SER A 30 -7.02 -8.70 16.80
CA SER A 30 -8.46 -9.01 16.88
C SER A 30 -9.11 -9.35 15.52
N ILE A 31 -8.32 -9.34 14.42
CA ILE A 31 -8.84 -9.63 13.08
C ILE A 31 -9.04 -11.14 12.92
N GLY A 32 -10.32 -11.56 12.90
CA GLY A 32 -10.66 -12.94 12.60
C GLY A 32 -10.37 -13.33 11.14
N TRP A 33 -10.17 -14.64 10.89
CA TRP A 33 -9.81 -15.16 9.57
C TRP A 33 -10.79 -14.77 8.45
N LYS A 34 -12.09 -14.64 8.75
CA LYS A 34 -13.11 -14.21 7.78
C LYS A 34 -12.88 -12.78 7.31
N LEU A 35 -12.58 -11.89 8.25
CA LEU A 35 -12.31 -10.49 7.97
C LEU A 35 -10.99 -10.33 7.21
N ALA A 36 -9.95 -11.09 7.61
CA ALA A 36 -8.68 -11.15 6.91
C ALA A 36 -8.86 -11.58 5.44
N LEU A 37 -9.70 -12.59 5.20
CA LEU A 37 -10.01 -13.07 3.84
C LEU A 37 -10.75 -11.99 3.02
N GLN A 38 -11.71 -11.28 3.61
CA GLN A 38 -12.42 -10.19 2.94
C GLN A 38 -11.47 -9.05 2.54
N ILE A 39 -10.54 -8.67 3.43
CA ILE A 39 -9.53 -7.66 3.10
C ILE A 39 -8.59 -8.18 2.00
N GLY A 40 -8.23 -9.47 2.03
CA GLY A 40 -7.47 -10.12 0.98
C GLY A 40 -8.17 -10.05 -0.38
N PHE A 41 -9.49 -10.22 -0.44
CA PHE A 41 -10.26 -10.01 -1.67
C PHE A 41 -10.23 -8.56 -2.16
N CYS A 42 -10.19 -7.57 -1.27
CA CYS A 42 -10.03 -6.17 -1.69
C CYS A 42 -8.69 -5.94 -2.42
N GLN A 43 -7.65 -6.73 -2.12
CA GLN A 43 -6.38 -6.67 -2.85
C GLN A 43 -6.50 -7.05 -4.33
N VAL A 44 -7.50 -7.84 -4.72
CA VAL A 44 -7.74 -8.20 -6.12
C VAL A 44 -8.01 -6.96 -6.98
N LEU A 45 -8.60 -5.91 -6.40
CA LEU A 45 -8.80 -4.64 -7.10
C LEU A 45 -7.48 -3.99 -7.53
N ALA A 46 -6.39 -4.31 -6.84
CA ALA A 46 -5.06 -3.82 -7.21
C ALA A 46 -4.48 -4.49 -8.47
N MET A 47 -5.12 -5.51 -9.01
CA MET A 47 -4.78 -6.09 -10.33
C MET A 47 -5.20 -5.15 -11.47
N ILE A 48 -6.11 -4.21 -11.21
CA ILE A 48 -6.47 -3.18 -12.18
C ILE A 48 -5.29 -2.19 -12.29
N PRO A 49 -4.74 -1.97 -13.49
CA PRO A 49 -3.65 -1.02 -13.70
C PRO A 49 -3.99 0.37 -13.13
N GLY A 50 -3.06 0.95 -12.38
CA GLY A 50 -3.25 2.25 -11.72
C GLY A 50 -3.81 2.21 -10.31
N VAL A 51 -4.44 1.10 -9.90
CA VAL A 51 -4.89 0.93 -8.51
C VAL A 51 -3.71 0.57 -7.62
N SER A 52 -3.48 1.37 -6.59
CA SER A 52 -2.46 1.10 -5.58
C SER A 52 -2.85 -0.13 -4.73
N ARG A 53 -1.95 -1.11 -4.60
CA ARG A 53 -2.19 -2.30 -3.77
C ARG A 53 -2.48 -1.93 -2.32
N SER A 54 -1.62 -1.12 -1.70
CA SER A 54 -1.83 -0.64 -0.34
C SER A 54 -3.09 0.21 -0.22
N GLY A 55 -3.40 1.01 -1.25
CA GLY A 55 -4.65 1.77 -1.31
C GLY A 55 -5.87 0.87 -1.29
N ALA A 56 -5.92 -0.19 -2.10
CA ALA A 56 -7.04 -1.13 -2.15
C ALA A 56 -7.23 -1.88 -0.82
N THR A 57 -6.15 -2.38 -0.22
CA THR A 57 -6.21 -3.13 1.04
C THR A 57 -6.56 -2.24 2.22
N ILE A 58 -5.95 -1.05 2.35
CA ILE A 58 -6.21 -0.12 3.45
C ILE A 58 -7.65 0.42 3.36
N MET A 59 -8.06 0.88 2.18
CA MET A 59 -9.42 1.40 2.00
C MET A 59 -10.48 0.30 2.15
N GLY A 60 -10.21 -0.91 1.65
CA GLY A 60 -11.06 -2.07 1.89
C GLY A 60 -11.19 -2.41 3.37
N ALA A 61 -10.09 -2.42 4.10
CA ALA A 61 -10.09 -2.64 5.55
C ALA A 61 -10.88 -1.54 6.31
N ARG A 62 -10.74 -0.28 5.89
CA ARG A 62 -11.55 0.83 6.44
C ARG A 62 -13.04 0.65 6.22
N VAL A 63 -13.45 0.27 5.01
CA VAL A 63 -14.86 -0.02 4.69
C VAL A 63 -15.40 -1.18 5.53
N LEU A 64 -14.57 -2.17 5.82
CA LEU A 64 -14.91 -3.32 6.67
C LEU A 64 -14.89 -3.00 8.18
N GLY A 65 -14.53 -1.78 8.56
CA GLY A 65 -14.64 -1.27 9.92
C GLY A 65 -13.37 -1.34 10.76
N LEU A 66 -12.19 -1.51 10.15
CA LEU A 66 -10.92 -1.36 10.86
C LEU A 66 -10.61 0.12 11.10
N ASN A 67 -9.97 0.43 12.23
CA ASN A 67 -9.41 1.76 12.43
C ASN A 67 -8.23 2.02 11.48
N ARG A 68 -7.74 3.26 11.43
CA ARG A 68 -6.66 3.68 10.53
C ARG A 68 -5.36 2.94 10.77
N ALA A 69 -4.99 2.74 12.03
CA ALA A 69 -3.77 2.04 12.41
C ALA A 69 -3.84 0.57 11.99
N ALA A 70 -4.86 -0.16 12.45
CA ALA A 70 -5.04 -1.58 12.16
C ALA A 70 -5.17 -1.85 10.64
N ALA A 71 -5.87 -0.99 9.89
CA ALA A 71 -5.96 -1.11 8.44
C ALA A 71 -4.59 -0.98 7.74
N THR A 72 -3.77 -0.05 8.22
CA THR A 72 -2.43 0.18 7.68
C THR A 72 -1.49 -0.97 8.04
N GLU A 73 -1.46 -1.36 9.31
CA GLU A 73 -0.65 -2.48 9.78
C GLU A 73 -1.00 -3.77 9.07
N PHE A 74 -2.29 -4.11 8.97
CA PHE A 74 -2.73 -5.32 8.27
C PHE A 74 -2.31 -5.31 6.79
N SER A 75 -2.37 -4.16 6.12
CA SER A 75 -1.89 -4.02 4.75
C SER A 75 -0.38 -4.32 4.63
N PHE A 76 0.44 -3.94 5.61
CA PHE A 76 1.86 -4.30 5.64
C PHE A 76 2.06 -5.79 5.90
N PHE A 77 1.33 -6.39 6.84
CA PHE A 77 1.40 -7.84 7.07
C PHE A 77 1.01 -8.63 5.82
N LEU A 78 -0.04 -8.22 5.12
CA LEU A 78 -0.46 -8.85 3.87
C LEU A 78 0.57 -8.65 2.73
N ALA A 79 1.38 -7.59 2.82
CA ALA A 79 2.47 -7.35 1.88
C ALA A 79 3.58 -8.40 1.97
N ILE A 80 3.88 -8.90 3.16
CA ILE A 80 5.00 -9.83 3.38
C ILE A 80 4.87 -11.09 2.52
N PRO A 81 3.80 -11.91 2.62
CA PRO A 81 3.68 -13.12 1.83
C PRO A 81 3.58 -12.84 0.33
N THR A 82 2.91 -11.76 -0.07
CA THR A 82 2.73 -11.43 -1.49
C THR A 82 4.02 -10.97 -2.15
N MET A 83 4.82 -10.13 -1.45
CA MET A 83 6.13 -9.69 -1.94
C MET A 83 7.15 -10.81 -1.92
N LEU A 84 7.14 -11.67 -0.88
CA LEU A 84 8.00 -12.83 -0.81
C LEU A 84 7.74 -13.78 -1.99
N ALA A 85 6.47 -14.09 -2.26
CA ALA A 85 6.09 -14.94 -3.39
C ALA A 85 6.55 -14.35 -4.74
N ALA A 86 6.36 -13.03 -4.94
CA ALA A 86 6.81 -12.35 -6.14
C ALA A 86 8.34 -12.39 -6.28
N THR A 87 9.07 -12.13 -5.21
CA THR A 87 10.55 -12.15 -5.20
C THR A 87 11.09 -13.55 -5.49
N VAL A 88 10.50 -14.58 -4.89
CA VAL A 88 10.89 -15.99 -5.15
C VAL A 88 10.61 -16.36 -6.59
N TYR A 89 9.44 -16.00 -7.11
CA TYR A 89 9.07 -16.27 -8.50
C TYR A 89 9.99 -15.58 -9.50
N ASP A 90 10.27 -14.28 -9.29
CA ASP A 90 11.17 -13.51 -10.15
C ASP A 90 12.62 -14.02 -10.07
N GLY A 91 13.09 -14.36 -8.87
CA GLY A 91 14.41 -14.95 -8.68
C GLY A 91 14.56 -16.30 -9.38
N TRP A 92 13.50 -17.13 -9.33
CA TRP A 92 13.50 -18.41 -10.04
C TRP A 92 13.46 -18.22 -11.57
N LYS A 93 12.65 -17.30 -12.05
CA LYS A 93 12.50 -17.05 -13.49
C LYS A 93 13.74 -16.41 -14.12
N ASN A 94 14.45 -15.57 -13.37
CA ASN A 94 15.61 -14.80 -13.85
C ASN A 94 16.92 -15.27 -13.19
N HIS A 95 17.01 -16.54 -12.78
CA HIS A 95 18.18 -17.07 -12.08
C HIS A 95 19.49 -16.93 -12.90
N ASP A 96 19.43 -16.98 -14.23
CA ASP A 96 20.58 -16.81 -15.12
C ASP A 96 21.15 -15.39 -15.11
N ALA A 97 20.33 -14.38 -14.73
CA ALA A 97 20.77 -12.99 -14.59
C ALA A 97 21.42 -12.71 -13.23
N LEU A 98 21.25 -13.62 -12.26
CA LEU A 98 21.84 -13.53 -10.93
C LEU A 98 23.29 -14.08 -10.98
N SER A 99 24.25 -13.26 -11.43
CA SER A 99 25.67 -13.62 -11.37
C SER A 99 26.17 -13.59 -9.92
N SER A 100 27.13 -14.47 -9.63
CA SER A 100 27.75 -14.58 -8.29
C SER A 100 28.36 -13.26 -7.79
N ASP A 101 28.73 -12.35 -8.68
CA ASP A 101 29.33 -11.07 -8.34
C ASP A 101 28.33 -10.06 -7.72
N ASN A 102 27.04 -10.29 -7.89
CA ASN A 102 25.98 -9.37 -7.44
C ASN A 102 25.42 -9.68 -6.04
N TRP A 103 25.79 -10.81 -5.44
CA TRP A 103 25.23 -11.22 -4.14
C TRP A 103 25.52 -10.24 -3.01
N LEU A 104 26.73 -9.65 -3.01
CA LEU A 104 27.09 -8.64 -2.00
C LEU A 104 26.21 -7.39 -2.13
N LEU A 105 26.01 -6.91 -3.37
CA LEU A 105 25.16 -5.75 -3.65
C LEU A 105 23.70 -6.01 -3.23
N ILE A 106 23.18 -7.18 -3.56
CA ILE A 106 21.83 -7.61 -3.19
C ILE A 106 21.69 -7.67 -1.66
N GLY A 107 22.67 -8.25 -0.96
CA GLY A 107 22.69 -8.34 0.49
C GLY A 107 22.70 -6.98 1.19
N VAL A 108 23.56 -6.07 0.72
CA VAL A 108 23.62 -4.70 1.24
C VAL A 108 22.30 -3.94 0.96
N GLY A 109 21.79 -4.06 -0.27
CA GLY A 109 20.50 -3.45 -0.64
C GLY A 109 19.34 -3.95 0.24
N PHE A 110 19.28 -5.27 0.48
CA PHE A 110 18.27 -5.88 1.34
C PHE A 110 18.38 -5.39 2.80
N ALA A 111 19.60 -5.35 3.36
CA ALA A 111 19.83 -4.87 4.72
C ALA A 111 19.43 -3.40 4.88
N MET A 112 19.83 -2.54 3.94
CA MET A 112 19.46 -1.12 3.94
C MET A 112 17.95 -0.92 3.79
N ALA A 113 17.29 -1.67 2.90
CA ALA A 113 15.85 -1.64 2.70
C ALA A 113 15.10 -2.07 3.98
N PHE A 114 15.59 -3.12 4.65
CA PHE A 114 15.00 -3.60 5.91
C PHE A 114 15.07 -2.54 7.01
N VAL A 115 16.25 -1.93 7.23
CA VAL A 115 16.43 -0.86 8.23
C VAL A 115 15.53 0.34 7.91
N ALA A 116 15.53 0.79 6.65
CA ALA A 116 14.69 1.90 6.21
C ALA A 116 13.20 1.59 6.40
N ALA A 117 12.75 0.39 6.03
CA ALA A 117 11.36 -0.03 6.20
C ALA A 117 10.95 -0.07 7.67
N ALA A 118 11.78 -0.64 8.56
CA ALA A 118 11.50 -0.71 9.99
C ALA A 118 11.29 0.68 10.61
N LEU A 119 12.10 1.65 10.21
CA LEU A 119 12.00 3.03 10.69
C LEU A 119 10.79 3.78 10.11
N VAL A 120 10.56 3.61 8.81
CA VAL A 120 9.50 4.35 8.08
C VAL A 120 8.12 3.81 8.42
N VAL A 121 7.94 2.49 8.46
CA VAL A 121 6.63 1.86 8.71
C VAL A 121 6.08 2.28 10.07
N SER A 122 6.88 2.20 11.12
CA SER A 122 6.46 2.59 12.48
C SER A 122 6.02 4.07 12.54
N LYS A 123 6.79 4.96 11.90
CA LYS A 123 6.45 6.39 11.83
C LYS A 123 5.21 6.65 10.99
N LEU A 124 5.05 5.92 9.89
CA LEU A 124 3.91 6.05 8.99
C LEU A 124 2.61 5.63 9.67
N VAL A 125 2.60 4.49 10.37
CA VAL A 125 1.42 4.03 11.13
C VAL A 125 1.03 5.07 12.18
N ALA A 126 2.00 5.58 12.95
CA ALA A 126 1.76 6.63 13.94
C ALA A 126 1.24 7.93 13.31
N PHE A 127 1.76 8.32 12.17
CA PHE A 127 1.31 9.51 11.43
C PHE A 127 -0.14 9.37 10.94
N VAL A 128 -0.46 8.25 10.29
CA VAL A 128 -1.80 7.98 9.75
C VAL A 128 -2.84 7.87 10.86
N SER A 129 -2.47 7.26 11.99
CA SER A 129 -3.32 7.17 13.16
C SER A 129 -3.78 8.55 13.66
N ARG A 130 -2.88 9.54 13.61
CA ARG A 130 -3.16 10.91 14.09
C ARG A 130 -3.80 11.82 13.04
N ASN A 131 -3.29 11.79 11.81
CA ASN A 131 -3.64 12.76 10.77
C ASN A 131 -4.62 12.22 9.71
N GLY A 132 -4.87 10.89 9.70
CA GLY A 132 -5.68 10.24 8.69
C GLY A 132 -5.02 10.15 7.32
N PHE A 133 -5.81 9.71 6.33
CA PHE A 133 -5.34 9.53 4.94
C PHE A 133 -5.56 10.77 4.06
N GLY A 134 -6.22 11.81 4.58
CA GLY A 134 -6.54 13.02 3.82
C GLY A 134 -5.32 13.69 3.19
N VAL A 135 -4.19 13.75 3.91
CA VAL A 135 -2.93 14.32 3.40
C VAL A 135 -2.46 13.58 2.14
N PHE A 136 -2.52 12.24 2.16
CA PHE A 136 -2.15 11.42 0.99
C PHE A 136 -3.11 11.57 -0.18
N ALA A 137 -4.39 11.74 0.11
CA ALA A 137 -5.41 11.98 -0.92
C ALA A 137 -5.16 13.31 -1.64
N TRP A 138 -4.93 14.39 -0.91
CA TRP A 138 -4.61 15.70 -1.48
C TRP A 138 -3.30 15.70 -2.25
N TYR A 139 -2.27 15.03 -1.72
CA TYR A 139 -1.01 14.86 -2.46
C TYR A 139 -1.22 14.16 -3.81
N ARG A 140 -2.01 13.06 -3.84
CA ARG A 140 -2.31 12.35 -5.08
C ARG A 140 -3.08 13.19 -6.08
N ILE A 141 -4.06 13.96 -5.63
CA ILE A 141 -4.85 14.85 -6.49
C ILE A 141 -3.95 15.95 -7.07
N ALA A 142 -3.17 16.63 -6.23
CA ALA A 142 -2.28 17.71 -6.67
C ALA A 142 -1.22 17.20 -7.66
N PHE A 143 -0.56 16.09 -7.35
CA PHE A 143 0.47 15.51 -8.20
C PHE A 143 -0.12 14.96 -9.51
N GLY A 144 -1.27 14.28 -9.45
CA GLY A 144 -1.98 13.78 -10.64
C GLY A 144 -2.44 14.91 -11.56
N SER A 145 -2.94 16.02 -10.98
CA SER A 145 -3.35 17.20 -11.75
C SER A 145 -2.16 17.89 -12.40
N LEU A 146 -1.03 18.02 -11.69
CA LEU A 146 0.20 18.57 -12.25
C LEU A 146 0.72 17.74 -13.43
N MET A 147 0.77 16.40 -13.27
CA MET A 147 1.20 15.51 -14.34
C MET A 147 0.28 15.56 -15.55
N LEU A 148 -1.03 15.65 -15.32
CA LEU A 148 -1.99 15.79 -16.41
C LEU A 148 -1.80 17.12 -17.16
N ALA A 149 -1.60 18.21 -16.43
CA ALA A 149 -1.35 19.51 -17.03
C ALA A 149 -0.07 19.54 -17.88
N LEU A 150 1.01 18.93 -17.39
CA LEU A 150 2.27 18.81 -18.14
C LEU A 150 2.12 17.97 -19.42
N LEU A 151 1.32 16.90 -19.37
CA LEU A 151 1.03 16.07 -20.55
C LEU A 151 0.17 16.77 -21.60
N LEU A 152 -0.66 17.74 -21.20
CA LEU A 152 -1.51 18.49 -22.12
C LEU A 152 -0.81 19.72 -22.72
N LEU A 153 0.26 20.18 -22.08
CA LEU A 153 1.01 21.37 -22.50
C LEU A 153 2.28 21.03 -23.31
N GLY A 154 2.74 19.77 -23.29
CA GLY A 154 3.91 19.28 -24.03
C GLY A 154 3.55 18.35 -25.15
#